data_9066169528ee36e84273c26fef498e9f
#
_entry.id   9066169528ee36e84273c26fef498e9f
#
_cell.length_a   1.000
_cell.length_b   1.000
_cell.length_c   1.000
_cell.angle_alpha   90.00
_cell.angle_beta   90.00
_cell.angle_gamma   90.00
#
_symmetry.space_group_name_H-M   'P 1'
#
loop_
_entity.id
_entity.type
_entity.pdbx_description
1 polymer ?
#
loop_
_entity_poly.entity_id
_entity_poly.type
_entity_poly.pdbx_seq_one_letter_code
_entity_poly.pdbx_strand_id
1 'polypeptide(L)'
;MSLPIVAVVGRPNVGKSTFVNRIAQADEAIVHEMRGVTRDRSYHIADWNGVSFKLIDTGGIEMGDDDAFQSSIRTQAFAGVNEADVIVFIVDGRTGINADDEEVARVLRKTSKPVYLVVNKMDNPDTMDQVWEFYQLGLGDPWSVSSLHGNGTGDLLDAVVEDLKRVETADDEEEDGGINIAIIGRPNAGKSSLTNRLTSDDRSIVSNVAGTTRDAIDTVIEHDGQRYTIVDTAGLRQKSKIDEDVEYYGFVRAMRAIDRADVAILVIDGSIGLTDQDQRVAGFAADRQCAMVIVLNKWDLVEGPDAKAEVREKITDRMTFVGYAPVVATCALTGKSVHRIWEAVDVAYENFCKSIPTNQLNVWLGEIREGGHTVSKGKAILRMKYVTQTATCPPQFTFFVNRPDLVNDNYERFLENRLRKSFDLTGTPIRMKFKKKD
;
A
#
# COMPACT_ATOMS: atom_id res chain seq x y z
N MET A 1 -10.53 0.66 4.30
CA MET A 1 -9.70 1.46 5.24
C MET A 1 -8.28 0.92 5.24
N SER A 2 -7.28 1.75 4.96
CA SER A 2 -5.88 1.37 5.11
C SER A 2 -5.53 1.41 6.59
N LEU A 3 -4.79 0.40 7.09
CA LEU A 3 -4.30 0.43 8.47
C LEU A 3 -3.33 1.59 8.65
N PRO A 4 -3.44 2.39 9.74
CA PRO A 4 -2.50 3.45 10.04
C PRO A 4 -1.08 2.90 10.22
N ILE A 5 -0.09 3.74 9.99
CA ILE A 5 1.32 3.34 9.90
C ILE A 5 2.13 3.98 11.02
N VAL A 6 2.84 3.15 11.77
CA VAL A 6 3.82 3.58 12.78
C VAL A 6 5.23 3.25 12.28
N ALA A 7 6.06 4.27 12.05
CA ALA A 7 7.46 4.06 11.67
C ALA A 7 8.38 4.10 12.88
N VAL A 8 9.24 3.09 12.98
CA VAL A 8 10.29 3.02 13.99
C VAL A 8 11.60 3.48 13.35
N VAL A 9 12.08 4.66 13.76
CA VAL A 9 13.29 5.30 13.24
C VAL A 9 14.37 5.41 14.31
N GLY A 10 15.62 5.52 13.92
CA GLY A 10 16.77 5.67 14.81
C GLY A 10 18.02 5.05 14.20
N ARG A 11 19.20 5.41 14.72
CA ARG A 11 20.48 4.86 14.27
C ARG A 11 20.59 3.34 14.42
N PRO A 12 21.54 2.67 13.77
CA PRO A 12 21.79 1.25 13.98
C PRO A 12 22.07 0.90 15.45
N ASN A 13 21.67 -0.31 15.87
CA ASN A 13 21.95 -0.89 17.19
C ASN A 13 21.29 -0.21 18.39
N VAL A 14 20.35 0.74 18.22
CA VAL A 14 19.57 1.30 19.33
C VAL A 14 18.46 0.36 19.82
N GLY A 15 18.20 -0.74 19.09
CA GLY A 15 17.21 -1.74 19.46
C GLY A 15 15.87 -1.63 18.75
N LYS A 16 15.81 -1.02 17.55
CA LYS A 16 14.58 -0.91 16.74
C LYS A 16 13.93 -2.28 16.49
N SER A 17 14.68 -3.22 15.93
CA SER A 17 14.16 -4.56 15.64
C SER A 17 13.75 -5.33 16.89
N THR A 18 14.45 -5.11 18.02
CA THR A 18 14.05 -5.68 19.33
C THR A 18 12.72 -5.10 19.78
N PHE A 19 12.51 -3.80 19.60
CA PHE A 19 11.26 -3.11 19.91
C PHE A 19 10.12 -3.63 19.04
N VAL A 20 10.32 -3.67 17.72
CA VAL A 20 9.33 -4.20 16.76
C VAL A 20 8.97 -5.65 17.09
N ASN A 21 9.97 -6.50 17.32
CA ASN A 21 9.75 -7.91 17.69
C ASN A 21 9.02 -8.04 19.03
N ARG A 22 9.28 -7.15 19.98
CA ARG A 22 8.58 -7.15 21.27
C ARG A 22 7.09 -6.86 21.11
N ILE A 23 6.76 -5.87 20.31
CA ILE A 23 5.35 -5.54 20.00
C ILE A 23 4.71 -6.70 19.24
N ALA A 24 5.46 -7.28 18.30
CA ALA A 24 5.02 -8.41 17.50
C ALA A 24 4.75 -9.70 18.32
N GLN A 25 5.37 -9.86 19.48
CA GLN A 25 5.27 -11.04 20.36
C GLN A 25 4.36 -10.82 21.58
N ALA A 26 3.82 -9.64 21.78
CA ALA A 26 2.85 -9.39 22.85
C ALA A 26 1.60 -10.27 22.63
N ASP A 27 1.12 -10.94 23.67
CA ASP A 27 -0.01 -11.91 23.61
C ASP A 27 -1.33 -11.29 23.08
N GLU A 28 -1.41 -9.98 22.98
CA GLU A 28 -2.54 -9.21 22.41
C GLU A 28 -2.32 -8.81 20.95
N ALA A 29 -1.12 -9.02 20.39
CA ALA A 29 -0.80 -8.65 19.01
C ALA A 29 -0.83 -9.89 18.10
N ILE A 30 -1.76 -9.94 17.16
CA ILE A 30 -1.77 -10.94 16.09
C ILE A 30 -0.89 -10.41 14.96
N VAL A 31 0.33 -10.94 14.86
CA VAL A 31 1.29 -10.53 13.83
C VAL A 31 1.20 -11.44 12.62
N HIS A 32 0.96 -10.86 11.48
CA HIS A 32 1.18 -11.48 10.18
C HIS A 32 2.42 -10.87 9.53
N GLU A 33 3.49 -11.65 9.44
CA GLU A 33 4.68 -11.26 8.68
C GLU A 33 4.32 -11.21 7.19
N MET A 34 4.15 -10.01 6.64
CA MET A 34 4.04 -9.82 5.19
C MET A 34 5.45 -9.57 4.64
N ARG A 35 6.05 -10.60 4.06
CA ARG A 35 7.28 -10.44 3.26
C ARG A 35 6.92 -9.73 1.97
N GLY A 36 7.15 -8.43 1.91
CA GLY A 36 7.09 -7.67 0.66
C GLY A 36 8.22 -8.07 -0.28
N VAL A 37 8.01 -7.89 -1.57
CA VAL A 37 8.92 -8.23 -2.69
C VAL A 37 10.25 -7.44 -2.68
N THR A 38 10.45 -6.53 -1.73
CA THR A 38 11.73 -5.84 -1.51
C THR A 38 12.48 -6.51 -0.37
N ARG A 39 13.70 -6.95 -0.62
CA ARG A 39 14.60 -7.68 0.31
C ARG A 39 14.90 -6.97 1.63
N ASP A 40 14.43 -5.71 1.85
CA ASP A 40 15.02 -4.80 2.81
C ASP A 40 14.05 -4.15 3.82
N ARG A 41 12.73 -4.48 3.84
CA ARG A 41 11.77 -3.92 4.81
C ARG A 41 10.83 -4.96 5.37
N SER A 42 10.78 -5.04 6.69
CA SER A 42 9.80 -5.85 7.42
C SER A 42 8.61 -4.97 7.79
N TYR A 43 7.44 -5.27 7.22
CA TYR A 43 6.17 -4.72 7.68
C TYR A 43 5.53 -5.73 8.63
N HIS A 44 5.14 -5.26 9.80
CA HIS A 44 4.44 -6.07 10.77
C HIS A 44 3.08 -5.45 11.03
N ILE A 45 2.02 -6.25 11.00
CA ILE A 45 0.71 -5.81 11.48
C ILE A 45 0.68 -6.09 12.97
N ALA A 46 0.42 -5.06 13.77
CA ALA A 46 0.25 -5.16 15.20
C ALA A 46 -1.17 -4.72 15.58
N ASP A 47 -1.70 -5.30 16.64
CA ASP A 47 -2.95 -4.91 17.27
C ASP A 47 -2.68 -4.52 18.72
N TRP A 48 -3.18 -3.37 19.16
CA TRP A 48 -3.07 -2.92 20.55
C TRP A 48 -4.36 -2.22 20.98
N ASN A 49 -4.94 -2.67 22.07
CA ASN A 49 -6.21 -2.14 22.58
C ASN A 49 -7.33 -2.05 21.54
N GLY A 50 -7.38 -3.06 20.61
CA GLY A 50 -8.39 -3.15 19.57
C GLY A 50 -8.16 -2.23 18.36
N VAL A 51 -6.98 -1.60 18.26
CA VAL A 51 -6.56 -0.82 17.10
C VAL A 51 -5.47 -1.58 16.36
N SER A 52 -5.73 -1.89 15.10
CA SER A 52 -4.75 -2.56 14.22
C SER A 52 -3.95 -1.50 13.46
N PHE A 53 -2.64 -1.65 13.39
CA PHE A 53 -1.75 -0.74 12.67
C PHE A 53 -0.56 -1.47 12.04
N LYS A 54 0.07 -0.83 11.06
CA LYS A 54 1.30 -1.33 10.42
C LYS A 54 2.52 -0.75 11.13
N LEU A 55 3.46 -1.60 11.53
CA LEU A 55 4.78 -1.21 12.01
C LEU A 55 5.81 -1.32 10.88
N ILE A 56 6.62 -0.29 10.69
CA ILE A 56 7.74 -0.29 9.75
C ILE A 56 9.05 -0.21 10.54
N ASP A 57 9.91 -1.23 10.42
CA ASP A 57 11.29 -1.16 10.86
C ASP A 57 12.17 -0.56 9.76
N THR A 58 12.65 0.67 9.96
CA THR A 58 13.53 1.33 9.00
C THR A 58 14.99 0.84 9.07
N GLY A 59 15.33 -0.03 10.02
CA GLY A 59 16.69 -0.52 10.25
C GLY A 59 17.14 -1.68 9.35
N GLY A 60 16.22 -2.27 8.57
CA GLY A 60 16.52 -3.38 7.66
C GLY A 60 17.03 -2.96 6.27
N ILE A 61 17.32 -1.70 6.04
CA ILE A 61 17.80 -1.21 4.73
C ILE A 61 19.33 -1.29 4.72
N GLU A 62 19.87 -2.43 4.30
CA GLU A 62 21.30 -2.57 3.98
C GLU A 62 21.55 -2.04 2.55
N MET A 63 22.17 -0.86 2.44
CA MET A 63 22.84 -0.45 1.20
C MET A 63 24.33 -0.82 1.33
N GLY A 64 24.83 -1.62 0.39
CA GLY A 64 26.25 -1.95 0.30
C GLY A 64 27.04 -0.74 -0.18
N ASP A 65 28.02 -0.35 0.60
CA ASP A 65 29.29 0.32 0.42
C ASP A 65 29.54 1.42 1.47
N ASP A 66 30.73 1.40 2.06
CA ASP A 66 31.12 2.12 3.29
C ASP A 66 31.08 3.67 3.24
N ASP A 67 30.94 4.31 2.10
CA ASP A 67 30.87 5.79 1.96
C ASP A 67 29.41 6.35 1.98
N ALA A 68 28.40 5.45 1.97
CA ALA A 68 26.97 5.81 1.97
C ALA A 68 26.35 5.90 3.39
N PHE A 69 27.12 5.66 4.46
CA PHE A 69 26.58 5.43 5.81
C PHE A 69 25.84 6.64 6.40
N GLN A 70 26.36 7.87 6.22
CA GLN A 70 25.69 9.08 6.75
C GLN A 70 24.48 9.52 5.89
N SER A 71 24.52 9.30 4.58
CA SER A 71 23.37 9.54 3.70
C SER A 71 22.24 8.55 3.99
N SER A 72 22.56 7.34 4.41
CA SER A 72 21.63 6.26 4.74
C SER A 72 20.72 6.57 5.95
N ILE A 73 21.26 7.05 7.07
CA ILE A 73 20.47 7.32 8.30
C ILE A 73 19.45 8.43 8.08
N ARG A 74 19.88 9.50 7.42
CA ARG A 74 19.00 10.62 7.07
C ARG A 74 17.92 10.19 6.08
N THR A 75 18.27 9.40 5.07
CA THR A 75 17.33 8.86 4.09
C THR A 75 16.31 7.91 4.73
N GLN A 76 16.75 7.08 5.69
CA GLN A 76 15.86 6.22 6.47
C GLN A 76 14.87 7.01 7.34
N ALA A 77 15.36 8.07 8.00
CA ALA A 77 14.51 8.94 8.81
C ALA A 77 13.49 9.68 7.94
N PHE A 78 13.90 10.24 6.79
CA PHE A 78 12.98 10.87 5.85
C PHE A 78 11.94 9.89 5.29
N ALA A 79 12.34 8.67 4.97
CA ALA A 79 11.42 7.64 4.50
C ALA A 79 10.38 7.27 5.57
N GLY A 80 10.83 7.08 6.82
CA GLY A 80 9.94 6.83 7.95
C GLY A 80 8.97 7.98 8.18
N VAL A 81 9.46 9.24 8.18
CA VAL A 81 8.63 10.45 8.33
C VAL A 81 7.59 10.54 7.23
N ASN A 82 7.95 10.21 6.01
CA ASN A 82 7.03 10.31 4.88
C ASN A 82 5.96 9.22 4.86
N GLU A 83 6.24 8.02 5.33
CA GLU A 83 5.30 6.89 5.31
C GLU A 83 4.39 6.83 6.54
N ALA A 84 4.84 7.25 7.70
CA ALA A 84 4.14 7.04 8.96
C ALA A 84 3.05 8.07 9.21
N ASP A 85 2.03 7.64 9.94
CA ASP A 85 1.05 8.52 10.60
C ASP A 85 1.56 8.93 11.98
N VAL A 86 2.27 8.03 12.66
CA VAL A 86 2.97 8.26 13.93
C VAL A 86 4.40 7.77 13.84
N ILE A 87 5.35 8.48 14.45
CA ILE A 87 6.78 8.18 14.41
C ILE A 87 7.27 7.85 15.81
N VAL A 88 7.94 6.70 15.94
CA VAL A 88 8.64 6.28 17.16
C VAL A 88 10.14 6.42 16.89
N PHE A 89 10.76 7.44 17.47
CA PHE A 89 12.20 7.66 17.35
C PHE A 89 12.94 7.05 18.53
N ILE A 90 13.72 6.00 18.26
CA ILE A 90 14.44 5.22 19.29
C ILE A 90 15.88 5.66 19.35
N VAL A 91 16.32 6.03 20.55
CA VAL A 91 17.71 6.36 20.93
C VAL A 91 18.20 5.40 22.02
N ASP A 92 19.52 5.28 22.17
CA ASP A 92 20.16 4.39 23.13
C ASP A 92 20.48 5.13 24.46
N GLY A 93 19.75 4.82 25.54
CA GLY A 93 19.93 5.45 26.83
C GLY A 93 21.27 5.15 27.51
N ARG A 94 21.98 4.07 27.10
CA ARG A 94 23.28 3.73 27.68
C ARG A 94 24.45 4.53 27.09
N THR A 95 24.35 4.91 25.82
CA THR A 95 25.43 5.61 25.11
C THR A 95 25.22 7.13 25.06
N GLY A 96 24.05 7.62 25.48
CA GLY A 96 23.70 9.04 25.38
C GLY A 96 23.47 9.50 23.92
N ILE A 97 23.28 10.80 23.76
CA ILE A 97 23.06 11.45 22.47
C ILE A 97 24.34 11.47 21.64
N ASN A 98 24.24 11.15 20.36
CA ASN A 98 25.33 11.32 19.41
C ASN A 98 24.93 12.18 18.20
N ALA A 99 25.88 12.44 17.28
CA ALA A 99 25.66 13.30 16.11
C ALA A 99 24.56 12.76 15.18
N ASP A 100 24.44 11.44 15.04
CA ASP A 100 23.41 10.81 14.20
C ASP A 100 22.01 11.00 14.79
N ASP A 101 21.89 10.91 16.13
CA ASP A 101 20.62 11.15 16.84
C ASP A 101 20.18 12.62 16.67
N GLU A 102 21.14 13.57 16.72
CA GLU A 102 20.86 14.98 16.46
C GLU A 102 20.43 15.25 15.01
N GLU A 103 21.01 14.54 14.05
CA GLU A 103 20.67 14.69 12.63
C GLU A 103 19.25 14.16 12.35
N VAL A 104 18.90 12.99 12.90
CA VAL A 104 17.53 12.45 12.83
C VAL A 104 16.56 13.40 13.51
N ALA A 105 16.86 13.87 14.72
CA ALA A 105 16.01 14.81 15.45
C ALA A 105 15.78 16.12 14.67
N ARG A 106 16.79 16.60 13.94
CA ARG A 106 16.65 17.80 13.09
C ARG A 106 15.65 17.60 11.95
N VAL A 107 15.56 16.40 11.40
CA VAL A 107 14.55 16.01 10.41
C VAL A 107 13.18 15.93 11.06
N LEU A 108 13.08 15.24 12.22
CA LEU A 108 11.82 14.99 12.91
C LEU A 108 11.18 16.27 13.45
N ARG A 109 11.96 17.26 13.87
CA ARG A 109 11.44 18.58 14.30
C ARG A 109 10.72 19.37 13.21
N LYS A 110 10.89 19.00 11.95
CA LYS A 110 10.24 19.67 10.81
C LYS A 110 8.91 19.04 10.43
N THR A 111 8.62 17.85 10.92
CA THR A 111 7.34 17.19 10.66
C THR A 111 6.27 17.73 11.62
N SER A 112 5.04 17.66 11.17
CA SER A 112 3.86 17.98 11.98
C SER A 112 3.20 16.72 12.56
N LYS A 113 3.72 15.55 12.21
CA LYS A 113 3.20 14.27 12.69
C LYS A 113 3.60 14.04 14.15
N PRO A 114 2.81 13.28 14.93
CA PRO A 114 3.19 12.89 16.27
C PRO A 114 4.53 12.14 16.26
N VAL A 115 5.48 12.59 17.11
CA VAL A 115 6.79 11.96 17.26
C VAL A 115 6.97 11.59 18.72
N TYR A 116 7.20 10.31 18.98
CA TYR A 116 7.51 9.77 20.30
C TYR A 116 9.01 9.52 20.40
N LEU A 117 9.70 10.32 21.21
CA LEU A 117 11.12 10.13 21.53
C LEU A 117 11.26 9.02 22.56
N VAL A 118 11.84 7.90 22.17
CA VAL A 118 11.98 6.69 23.01
C VAL A 118 13.43 6.45 23.38
N VAL A 119 13.74 6.57 24.66
CA VAL A 119 15.05 6.24 25.23
C VAL A 119 15.03 4.76 25.62
N ASN A 120 15.65 3.94 24.77
CA ASN A 120 15.67 2.49 24.94
C ASN A 120 16.87 2.01 25.75
N LYS A 121 16.83 0.75 26.16
CA LYS A 121 17.84 0.07 27.00
C LYS A 121 17.92 0.61 28.43
N MET A 122 16.82 1.16 28.90
CA MET A 122 16.65 1.64 30.28
C MET A 122 16.23 0.45 31.18
N ASP A 123 17.18 -0.47 31.37
CA ASP A 123 16.91 -1.73 32.11
C ASP A 123 16.98 -1.55 33.63
N ASN A 124 17.62 -0.47 34.12
CA ASN A 124 17.81 -0.21 35.53
C ASN A 124 17.04 1.08 35.95
N PRO A 125 16.16 0.99 36.97
CA PRO A 125 15.46 2.18 37.50
C PRO A 125 16.38 3.31 38.00
N ASP A 126 17.59 2.96 38.45
CA ASP A 126 18.55 3.95 38.98
C ASP A 126 19.15 4.87 37.89
N THR A 127 18.93 4.56 36.61
CA THR A 127 19.43 5.36 35.48
C THR A 127 18.37 6.31 34.90
N MET A 128 17.21 6.44 35.52
CA MET A 128 16.14 7.34 35.04
C MET A 128 16.58 8.81 34.92
N ASP A 129 17.53 9.27 35.75
CA ASP A 129 18.06 10.62 35.63
C ASP A 129 18.77 10.89 34.27
N GLN A 130 19.24 9.87 33.59
CA GLN A 130 19.88 10.00 32.29
C GLN A 130 18.88 10.31 31.16
N VAL A 131 17.60 10.02 31.35
CA VAL A 131 16.54 10.32 30.37
C VAL A 131 16.40 11.83 30.12
N TRP A 132 16.70 12.67 31.14
CA TRP A 132 16.61 14.11 31.04
C TRP A 132 17.55 14.74 29.99
N GLU A 133 18.68 14.09 29.70
CA GLU A 133 19.61 14.54 28.67
C GLU A 133 18.92 14.63 27.29
N PHE A 134 18.02 13.70 27.00
CA PHE A 134 17.37 13.59 25.69
C PHE A 134 16.35 14.69 25.38
N TYR A 135 15.95 15.51 26.35
CA TYR A 135 15.20 16.75 26.08
C TYR A 135 15.93 17.69 25.12
N GLN A 136 17.27 17.63 25.06
CA GLN A 136 18.10 18.44 24.15
C GLN A 136 17.76 18.17 22.68
N LEU A 137 17.18 17.01 22.35
CA LEU A 137 16.74 16.68 21.00
C LEU A 137 15.49 17.49 20.56
N GLY A 138 14.77 18.13 21.49
CA GLY A 138 13.65 19.05 21.19
C GLY A 138 12.46 18.39 20.53
N LEU A 139 12.13 17.15 20.92
CA LEU A 139 11.03 16.34 20.39
C LEU A 139 9.95 16.02 21.45
N GLY A 140 9.85 16.82 22.49
CA GLY A 140 8.92 16.61 23.61
C GLY A 140 9.48 15.70 24.71
N ASP A 141 8.59 15.13 25.51
CA ASP A 141 8.93 14.30 26.66
C ASP A 141 9.48 12.95 26.22
N PRO A 142 10.72 12.58 26.66
CA PRO A 142 11.29 11.30 26.30
C PRO A 142 10.64 10.15 27.10
N TRP A 143 10.29 9.06 26.37
CA TRP A 143 9.73 7.84 26.94
C TRP A 143 10.85 6.86 27.31
N SER A 144 10.95 6.51 28.58
CA SER A 144 11.90 5.52 29.06
C SER A 144 11.38 4.11 28.79
N VAL A 145 12.12 3.32 28.00
CA VAL A 145 11.69 1.97 27.58
C VAL A 145 12.83 0.97 27.69
N SER A 146 12.49 -0.26 28.06
CA SER A 146 13.35 -1.41 27.87
C SER A 146 12.71 -2.38 26.88
N SER A 147 13.08 -2.31 25.60
CA SER A 147 12.56 -3.21 24.58
C SER A 147 12.88 -4.68 24.89
N LEU A 148 13.97 -4.96 25.59
CA LEU A 148 14.36 -6.31 25.98
C LEU A 148 13.41 -6.88 27.06
N HIS A 149 13.06 -6.08 28.07
CA HIS A 149 12.26 -6.52 29.23
C HIS A 149 10.79 -6.14 29.11
N GLY A 150 10.42 -5.24 28.20
CA GLY A 150 9.06 -4.77 27.99
C GLY A 150 8.63 -3.62 28.91
N ASN A 151 9.53 -3.10 29.77
CA ASN A 151 9.20 -2.01 30.68
C ASN A 151 8.92 -0.72 29.89
N GLY A 152 7.84 -0.01 30.22
CA GLY A 152 7.44 1.25 29.56
C GLY A 152 6.87 1.10 28.15
N THR A 153 6.86 -0.10 27.56
CA THR A 153 6.35 -0.30 26.19
C THR A 153 4.83 -0.20 26.13
N GLY A 154 4.11 -0.64 27.15
CA GLY A 154 2.65 -0.57 27.21
C GLY A 154 2.14 0.85 27.24
N ASP A 155 2.66 1.68 28.15
CA ASP A 155 2.26 3.09 28.29
C ASP A 155 2.56 3.88 27.01
N LEU A 156 3.71 3.59 26.36
CA LEU A 156 4.06 4.17 25.05
C LEU A 156 3.05 3.76 23.97
N LEU A 157 2.68 2.49 23.90
CA LEU A 157 1.74 2.00 22.90
C LEU A 157 0.32 2.54 23.12
N ASP A 158 -0.10 2.72 24.38
CA ASP A 158 -1.37 3.37 24.70
C ASP A 158 -1.42 4.80 24.14
N ALA A 159 -0.34 5.58 24.32
CA ALA A 159 -0.24 6.93 23.78
C ALA A 159 -0.19 6.94 22.23
N VAL A 160 0.56 6.03 21.60
CA VAL A 160 0.62 5.88 20.15
C VAL A 160 -0.76 5.57 19.58
N VAL A 161 -1.48 4.62 20.18
CA VAL A 161 -2.81 4.20 19.73
C VAL A 161 -3.84 5.31 19.91
N GLU A 162 -3.71 6.15 20.93
CA GLU A 162 -4.60 7.31 21.10
C GLU A 162 -4.46 8.31 19.94
N ASP A 163 -3.23 8.58 19.50
CA ASP A 163 -3.01 9.43 18.32
C ASP A 163 -3.46 8.75 17.02
N LEU A 164 -3.27 7.43 16.87
CA LEU A 164 -3.78 6.69 15.71
C LEU A 164 -5.32 6.74 15.60
N LYS A 165 -6.04 6.65 16.72
CA LYS A 165 -7.51 6.81 16.73
C LYS A 165 -7.94 8.20 16.27
N ARG A 166 -7.16 9.24 16.58
CA ARG A 166 -7.43 10.61 16.11
C ARG A 166 -7.23 10.74 14.60
N VAL A 167 -6.27 10.00 14.04
CA VAL A 167 -6.05 9.92 12.58
C VAL A 167 -7.23 9.21 11.91
N GLU A 168 -7.67 8.06 12.44
CA GLU A 168 -8.81 7.32 11.90
C GLU A 168 -10.11 8.15 11.94
N THR A 169 -10.38 8.87 13.05
CA THR A 169 -11.59 9.71 13.15
C THR A 169 -11.56 10.92 12.23
N ALA A 170 -10.39 11.42 11.87
CA ALA A 170 -10.26 12.50 10.89
C ALA A 170 -10.51 12.02 9.46
N ASP A 171 -10.15 10.76 9.14
CA ASP A 171 -10.43 10.15 7.85
C ASP A 171 -11.92 9.76 7.70
N ASP A 172 -12.60 9.38 8.80
CA ASP A 172 -14.03 9.02 8.80
C ASP A 172 -14.98 10.23 8.60
N GLU A 173 -14.55 11.46 8.90
CA GLU A 173 -15.35 12.66 8.67
C GLU A 173 -15.34 13.11 7.19
N GLU A 174 -14.50 12.53 6.33
CA GLU A 174 -14.41 12.80 4.88
C GLU A 174 -14.91 11.66 3.98
N GLU A 175 -15.74 10.72 4.45
CA GLU A 175 -16.49 9.82 3.57
C GLU A 175 -17.58 10.58 2.78
N ASP A 176 -17.12 11.46 1.91
CA ASP A 176 -17.97 12.13 0.92
C ASP A 176 -17.86 11.35 -0.40
N GLY A 177 -18.51 10.19 -0.44
CA GLY A 177 -19.03 9.37 -1.56
C GLY A 177 -18.29 9.34 -2.92
N GLY A 178 -16.98 9.65 -3.01
CA GLY A 178 -16.21 9.67 -4.24
C GLY A 178 -15.30 8.46 -4.42
N ILE A 179 -14.81 8.25 -5.65
CA ILE A 179 -13.84 7.20 -5.98
C ILE A 179 -12.42 7.75 -5.81
N ASN A 180 -11.63 7.13 -4.94
CA ASN A 180 -10.23 7.50 -4.72
C ASN A 180 -9.32 6.85 -5.77
N ILE A 181 -8.54 7.67 -6.49
CA ILE A 181 -7.71 7.23 -7.62
C ILE A 181 -6.24 7.54 -7.34
N ALA A 182 -5.38 6.52 -7.41
CA ALA A 182 -3.93 6.70 -7.46
C ALA A 182 -3.42 6.64 -8.89
N ILE A 183 -2.66 7.65 -9.36
CA ILE A 183 -1.98 7.63 -10.65
C ILE A 183 -0.52 7.23 -10.44
N ILE A 184 -0.19 6.01 -10.82
CA ILE A 184 1.10 5.36 -10.60
C ILE A 184 1.82 5.04 -11.90
N GLY A 185 3.11 4.76 -11.83
CA GLY A 185 3.96 4.40 -12.96
C GLY A 185 5.33 5.03 -12.85
N ARG A 186 6.26 4.60 -13.70
CA ARG A 186 7.64 5.09 -13.73
C ARG A 186 7.77 6.59 -14.00
N PRO A 187 8.90 7.23 -13.69
CA PRO A 187 9.20 8.59 -14.11
C PRO A 187 9.04 8.76 -15.63
N ASN A 188 8.57 9.92 -16.05
CA ASN A 188 8.37 10.29 -17.47
C ASN A 188 7.37 9.43 -18.29
N ALA A 189 6.60 8.54 -17.68
CA ALA A 189 5.50 7.83 -18.34
C ALA A 189 4.35 8.76 -18.74
N GLY A 190 4.33 10.00 -18.22
CA GLY A 190 3.32 11.01 -18.54
C GLY A 190 2.21 11.14 -17.50
N LYS A 191 2.45 10.70 -16.25
CA LYS A 191 1.50 10.82 -15.14
C LYS A 191 0.99 12.25 -14.95
N SER A 192 1.90 13.23 -14.83
CA SER A 192 1.52 14.64 -14.64
C SER A 192 0.73 15.20 -15.83
N SER A 193 1.08 14.79 -17.06
CA SER A 193 0.33 15.19 -18.26
C SER A 193 -1.07 14.59 -18.27
N LEU A 194 -1.19 13.33 -17.83
CA LEU A 194 -2.47 12.65 -17.71
C LEU A 194 -3.33 13.31 -16.62
N THR A 195 -2.77 13.54 -15.44
CA THR A 195 -3.45 14.24 -14.34
C THR A 195 -3.97 15.60 -14.79
N ASN A 196 -3.11 16.42 -15.42
CA ASN A 196 -3.51 17.72 -15.92
C ASN A 196 -4.63 17.63 -16.96
N ARG A 197 -4.62 16.60 -17.80
CA ARG A 197 -5.68 16.40 -18.80
C ARG A 197 -7.00 15.98 -18.16
N LEU A 198 -6.97 15.06 -17.19
CA LEU A 198 -8.15 14.64 -16.43
C LEU A 198 -8.75 15.79 -15.62
N THR A 199 -7.91 16.67 -15.05
CA THR A 199 -8.37 17.86 -14.29
C THR A 199 -8.81 19.02 -15.17
N SER A 200 -8.46 19.06 -16.45
CA SER A 200 -8.78 20.15 -17.39
C SER A 200 -9.85 19.78 -18.40
N ASP A 201 -10.55 18.67 -18.20
CA ASP A 201 -11.65 18.25 -19.07
C ASP A 201 -12.83 19.23 -18.90
N ASP A 202 -13.44 19.67 -20.02
CA ASP A 202 -14.57 20.63 -20.04
C ASP A 202 -15.79 20.16 -19.24
N ARG A 203 -15.85 18.87 -18.89
CA ARG A 203 -16.89 18.24 -18.08
C ARG A 203 -16.54 18.08 -16.61
N SER A 204 -15.37 18.59 -16.19
CA SER A 204 -14.85 18.40 -14.84
C SER A 204 -14.84 19.71 -14.06
N ILE A 205 -15.45 19.70 -12.88
CA ILE A 205 -15.32 20.76 -11.87
C ILE A 205 -14.21 20.34 -10.91
N VAL A 206 -13.18 21.14 -10.77
CA VAL A 206 -12.01 20.82 -9.94
C VAL A 206 -12.00 21.68 -8.69
N SER A 207 -11.89 21.05 -7.54
CA SER A 207 -11.56 21.68 -6.27
C SER A 207 -10.28 21.07 -5.69
N ASN A 208 -9.35 21.92 -5.28
CA ASN A 208 -8.18 21.44 -4.52
C ASN A 208 -8.56 21.41 -3.05
N VAL A 209 -8.68 20.22 -2.49
CA VAL A 209 -8.85 20.04 -1.04
C VAL A 209 -7.46 19.81 -0.47
N ALA A 210 -7.03 20.70 0.43
CA ALA A 210 -5.86 20.42 1.26
C ALA A 210 -6.27 19.28 2.18
N GLY A 211 -5.71 18.10 1.97
CA GLY A 211 -5.98 16.95 2.83
C GLY A 211 -5.60 17.28 4.27
N THR A 212 -6.31 16.72 5.23
CA THR A 212 -6.07 16.85 6.67
C THR A 212 -4.71 16.31 7.12
N THR A 213 -4.04 15.53 6.28
CA THR A 213 -2.64 15.12 6.44
C THR A 213 -1.74 16.08 5.66
N ARG A 214 -1.04 16.92 6.38
CA ARG A 214 -0.30 18.15 6.04
C ARG A 214 0.67 18.16 4.84
N ASP A 215 0.85 17.08 4.08
CA ASP A 215 1.80 16.98 2.97
C ASP A 215 1.22 16.47 1.62
N ALA A 216 0.00 15.97 1.58
CA ALA A 216 -0.64 15.49 0.37
C ALA A 216 -1.73 16.47 -0.08
N ILE A 217 -1.59 17.04 -1.27
CA ILE A 217 -2.66 17.80 -1.92
C ILE A 217 -3.42 16.81 -2.79
N ASP A 218 -4.62 16.48 -2.37
CA ASP A 218 -5.55 15.70 -3.17
C ASP A 218 -6.32 16.63 -4.10
N THR A 219 -6.71 16.14 -5.25
CA THR A 219 -7.50 16.91 -6.21
C THR A 219 -8.84 16.22 -6.42
N VAL A 220 -9.91 16.89 -5.99
CA VAL A 220 -11.28 16.43 -6.20
C VAL A 220 -11.75 16.88 -7.57
N ILE A 221 -12.34 15.96 -8.32
CA ILE A 221 -12.88 16.14 -9.66
C ILE A 221 -14.32 15.63 -9.66
N GLU A 222 -15.25 16.41 -10.15
CA GLU A 222 -16.59 15.95 -10.48
C GLU A 222 -16.69 15.82 -12.00
N HIS A 223 -16.92 14.60 -12.50
CA HIS A 223 -17.03 14.29 -13.92
C HIS A 223 -18.32 13.49 -14.18
N ASP A 224 -19.16 14.03 -15.08
CA ASP A 224 -20.47 13.44 -15.41
C ASP A 224 -21.35 13.10 -14.16
N GLY A 225 -21.26 13.93 -13.10
CA GLY A 225 -22.02 13.76 -11.85
C GLY A 225 -21.43 12.73 -10.87
N GLN A 226 -20.30 12.10 -11.19
CA GLN A 226 -19.54 11.24 -10.31
C GLN A 226 -18.35 11.99 -9.73
N ARG A 227 -18.11 11.84 -8.43
CA ARG A 227 -16.98 12.45 -7.72
C ARG A 227 -15.79 11.51 -7.69
N TYR A 228 -14.62 12.05 -8.00
CA TYR A 228 -13.33 11.35 -7.95
C TYR A 228 -12.34 12.18 -7.14
N THR A 229 -11.47 11.50 -6.41
CA THR A 229 -10.36 12.12 -5.69
C THR A 229 -9.04 11.56 -6.19
N ILE A 230 -8.24 12.36 -6.90
CA ILE A 230 -6.89 11.94 -7.27
C ILE A 230 -5.99 12.18 -6.06
N VAL A 231 -5.49 11.09 -5.48
CA VAL A 231 -4.66 11.09 -4.28
C VAL A 231 -3.23 11.50 -4.60
N ASP A 232 -2.61 12.31 -3.73
CA ASP A 232 -1.20 12.78 -3.80
C ASP A 232 -0.83 13.49 -5.11
N THR A 233 -1.64 14.45 -5.54
CA THR A 233 -1.34 15.26 -6.74
C THR A 233 -0.15 16.20 -6.58
N ALA A 234 0.28 16.53 -5.35
CA ALA A 234 1.47 17.36 -5.10
C ALA A 234 2.74 16.73 -5.66
N GLY A 235 2.89 15.42 -5.50
CA GLY A 235 4.00 14.67 -6.09
C GLY A 235 3.99 14.63 -7.62
N LEU A 236 2.83 14.79 -8.24
CA LEU A 236 2.67 14.81 -9.70
C LEU A 236 2.96 16.19 -10.30
N ARG A 237 2.80 17.29 -9.54
CA ARG A 237 2.97 18.68 -10.01
C ARG A 237 4.40 19.21 -9.85
N GLN A 238 5.16 18.74 -8.89
CA GLN A 238 6.55 19.16 -8.71
C GLN A 238 7.45 18.52 -9.77
N LYS A 239 7.98 19.34 -10.69
CA LYS A 239 9.10 18.95 -11.56
C LYS A 239 10.34 18.84 -10.67
N SER A 240 10.68 17.64 -10.23
CA SER A 240 11.91 17.42 -9.49
C SER A 240 13.13 17.69 -10.37
N LYS A 241 13.95 18.65 -9.94
CA LYS A 241 15.31 18.80 -10.43
C LYS A 241 16.16 17.70 -9.78
N ILE A 242 16.62 16.77 -10.62
CA ILE A 242 17.82 15.94 -10.54
C ILE A 242 18.27 15.50 -9.14
N ASP A 243 18.17 14.14 -8.92
CA ASP A 243 19.24 13.30 -8.35
C ASP A 243 18.68 11.88 -8.11
N GLU A 244 19.53 10.88 -7.99
CA GLU A 244 19.22 9.44 -7.81
C GLU A 244 18.24 9.15 -6.64
N ASP A 245 18.15 10.02 -5.66
CA ASP A 245 17.15 9.98 -4.56
C ASP A 245 15.68 10.11 -5.05
N VAL A 246 15.45 10.64 -6.25
CA VAL A 246 14.11 10.95 -6.79
C VAL A 246 13.30 9.69 -7.14
N GLU A 247 13.97 8.61 -7.57
CA GLU A 247 13.26 7.35 -7.87
C GLU A 247 12.68 6.73 -6.60
N TYR A 248 13.43 6.75 -5.53
CA TYR A 248 13.00 6.23 -4.23
C TYR A 248 11.81 7.02 -3.65
N TYR A 249 11.88 8.36 -3.67
CA TYR A 249 10.78 9.20 -3.20
C TYR A 249 9.53 9.07 -4.06
N GLY A 250 9.69 8.95 -5.37
CA GLY A 250 8.59 8.69 -6.30
C GLY A 250 7.90 7.36 -6.02
N PHE A 251 8.68 6.36 -5.62
CA PHE A 251 8.19 5.05 -5.25
C PHE A 251 7.40 5.06 -3.93
N VAL A 252 7.95 5.67 -2.87
CA VAL A 252 7.28 5.78 -1.55
C VAL A 252 5.95 6.52 -1.65
N ARG A 253 5.91 7.61 -2.44
CA ARG A 253 4.67 8.36 -2.71
C ARG A 253 3.64 7.52 -3.46
N ALA A 254 4.08 6.75 -4.48
CA ALA A 254 3.18 5.84 -5.18
C ALA A 254 2.55 4.82 -4.24
N MET A 255 3.33 4.31 -3.28
CA MET A 255 2.84 3.37 -2.26
C MET A 255 1.76 3.98 -1.37
N ARG A 256 1.98 5.23 -0.88
CA ARG A 256 0.97 5.97 -0.09
C ARG A 256 -0.30 6.23 -0.88
N ALA A 257 -0.14 6.66 -2.12
CA ALA A 257 -1.29 6.90 -2.98
C ALA A 257 -2.10 5.62 -3.19
N ILE A 258 -1.43 4.47 -3.39
CA ILE A 258 -2.08 3.17 -3.53
C ILE A 258 -2.81 2.76 -2.24
N ASP A 259 -2.21 3.00 -1.05
CA ASP A 259 -2.82 2.62 0.24
C ASP A 259 -4.15 3.36 0.51
N ARG A 260 -4.35 4.55 -0.09
CA ARG A 260 -5.54 5.39 0.06
C ARG A 260 -6.52 5.28 -1.13
N ALA A 261 -6.14 4.57 -2.19
CA ALA A 261 -6.91 4.51 -3.43
C ALA A 261 -7.81 3.28 -3.49
N ASP A 262 -8.98 3.44 -4.07
CA ASP A 262 -9.86 2.36 -4.49
C ASP A 262 -9.39 1.78 -5.83
N VAL A 263 -8.97 2.67 -6.75
CA VAL A 263 -8.54 2.32 -8.10
C VAL A 263 -7.16 2.88 -8.39
N ALA A 264 -6.23 2.02 -8.79
CA ALA A 264 -4.89 2.40 -9.25
C ALA A 264 -4.87 2.51 -10.79
N ILE A 265 -4.48 3.67 -11.32
CA ILE A 265 -4.23 3.88 -12.75
C ILE A 265 -2.73 3.73 -13.00
N LEU A 266 -2.31 2.59 -13.58
CA LEU A 266 -0.93 2.37 -13.98
C LEU A 266 -0.65 2.97 -15.34
N VAL A 267 0.17 4.02 -15.38
CA VAL A 267 0.55 4.72 -16.63
C VAL A 267 1.85 4.13 -17.17
N ILE A 268 1.77 3.54 -18.35
CA ILE A 268 2.90 2.99 -19.11
C ILE A 268 3.15 3.88 -20.34
N ASP A 269 4.43 4.16 -20.63
CA ASP A 269 4.84 4.82 -21.86
C ASP A 269 4.76 3.85 -23.03
N GLY A 270 3.73 3.98 -23.87
CA GLY A 270 3.50 3.10 -25.01
C GLY A 270 4.64 3.10 -26.03
N SER A 271 5.38 4.21 -26.17
CA SER A 271 6.50 4.31 -27.14
C SER A 271 7.73 3.50 -26.71
N ILE A 272 7.88 3.22 -25.41
CA ILE A 272 8.97 2.39 -24.88
C ILE A 272 8.47 0.96 -24.65
N GLY A 273 7.18 0.80 -24.37
CA GLY A 273 6.57 -0.46 -23.99
C GLY A 273 6.76 -0.80 -22.51
N LEU A 274 6.44 -2.03 -22.15
CA LEU A 274 6.49 -2.53 -20.78
C LEU A 274 7.93 -2.72 -20.31
N THR A 275 8.25 -2.16 -19.14
CA THR A 275 9.55 -2.30 -18.46
C THR A 275 9.42 -3.09 -17.15
N ASP A 276 10.55 -3.55 -16.59
CA ASP A 276 10.57 -4.24 -15.29
C ASP A 276 10.13 -3.32 -14.15
N GLN A 277 10.39 -2.01 -14.26
CA GLN A 277 9.93 -1.02 -13.29
C GLN A 277 8.40 -0.88 -13.31
N ASP A 278 7.77 -0.89 -14.49
CA ASP A 278 6.31 -0.87 -14.61
C ASP A 278 5.69 -2.12 -13.95
N GLN A 279 6.30 -3.29 -14.13
CA GLN A 279 5.84 -4.53 -13.51
C GLN A 279 5.97 -4.49 -11.98
N ARG A 280 7.06 -3.92 -11.45
CA ARG A 280 7.23 -3.75 -10.00
C ARG A 280 6.14 -2.85 -9.42
N VAL A 281 5.89 -1.69 -10.05
CA VAL A 281 4.85 -0.75 -9.59
C VAL A 281 3.47 -1.40 -9.64
N ALA A 282 3.16 -2.16 -10.70
CA ALA A 282 1.93 -2.94 -10.80
C ALA A 282 1.82 -4.00 -9.69
N GLY A 283 2.93 -4.68 -9.37
CA GLY A 283 3.00 -5.68 -8.30
C GLY A 283 2.59 -5.10 -6.95
N PHE A 284 3.05 -3.90 -6.64
CA PHE A 284 2.66 -3.25 -5.38
C PHE A 284 1.17 -2.92 -5.29
N ALA A 285 0.56 -2.47 -6.38
CA ALA A 285 -0.87 -2.21 -6.39
C ALA A 285 -1.67 -3.52 -6.28
N ALA A 286 -1.19 -4.59 -6.92
CA ALA A 286 -1.78 -5.93 -6.80
C ALA A 286 -1.66 -6.49 -5.37
N ASP A 287 -0.52 -6.34 -4.71
CA ASP A 287 -0.29 -6.79 -3.33
C ASP A 287 -1.22 -6.07 -2.34
N ARG A 288 -1.52 -4.79 -2.60
CA ARG A 288 -2.49 -4.01 -1.82
C ARG A 288 -3.94 -4.24 -2.23
N GLN A 289 -4.12 -5.02 -3.29
CA GLN A 289 -5.43 -5.42 -3.77
C GLN A 289 -6.36 -4.26 -4.14
N CYS A 290 -5.81 -3.18 -4.70
CA CYS A 290 -6.58 -2.13 -5.33
C CYS A 290 -7.19 -2.63 -6.65
N ALA A 291 -8.34 -2.10 -7.03
CA ALA A 291 -8.79 -2.18 -8.41
C ALA A 291 -7.76 -1.51 -9.33
N MET A 292 -7.62 -1.97 -10.58
CA MET A 292 -6.56 -1.47 -11.46
C MET A 292 -7.04 -1.23 -12.87
N VAL A 293 -6.55 -0.12 -13.45
CA VAL A 293 -6.66 0.21 -14.87
C VAL A 293 -5.25 0.46 -15.44
N ILE A 294 -4.89 -0.18 -16.55
CA ILE A 294 -3.63 0.05 -17.25
C ILE A 294 -3.84 1.07 -18.36
N VAL A 295 -3.07 2.16 -18.34
CA VAL A 295 -3.12 3.23 -19.35
C VAL A 295 -1.84 3.23 -20.18
N LEU A 296 -1.96 2.91 -21.46
CA LEU A 296 -0.88 3.05 -22.45
C LEU A 296 -0.89 4.48 -22.97
N ASN A 297 -0.09 5.32 -22.35
CA ASN A 297 0.06 6.73 -22.75
C ASN A 297 1.07 6.89 -23.89
N LYS A 298 1.07 8.06 -24.54
CA LYS A 298 1.89 8.36 -25.73
C LYS A 298 1.66 7.37 -26.88
N TRP A 299 0.41 6.89 -27.01
CA TRP A 299 0.03 5.90 -28.01
C TRP A 299 0.11 6.40 -29.45
N ASP A 300 0.16 7.70 -29.64
CA ASP A 300 0.42 8.41 -30.90
C ASP A 300 1.84 8.19 -31.43
N LEU A 301 2.81 7.89 -30.56
CA LEU A 301 4.19 7.62 -30.91
C LEU A 301 4.46 6.15 -31.28
N VAL A 302 3.47 5.27 -31.13
CA VAL A 302 3.57 3.85 -31.54
C VAL A 302 3.11 3.73 -32.98
N GLU A 303 4.06 3.50 -33.90
CA GLU A 303 3.78 3.45 -35.32
C GLU A 303 3.38 2.06 -35.81
N GLY A 304 2.32 2.00 -36.59
CA GLY A 304 1.86 0.78 -37.23
C GLY A 304 1.03 -0.16 -36.35
N PRO A 305 0.24 -1.04 -36.97
CA PRO A 305 -0.62 -1.99 -36.25
C PRO A 305 0.20 -3.08 -35.54
N ASP A 306 1.30 -3.53 -36.12
CA ASP A 306 2.12 -4.62 -35.60
C ASP A 306 2.84 -4.21 -34.30
N ALA A 307 3.45 -3.01 -34.25
CA ALA A 307 4.06 -2.50 -33.03
C ALA A 307 3.02 -2.30 -31.91
N LYS A 308 1.81 -1.86 -32.26
CA LYS A 308 0.70 -1.74 -31.31
C LYS A 308 0.24 -3.09 -30.77
N ALA A 309 0.20 -4.11 -31.62
CA ALA A 309 -0.12 -5.48 -31.20
C ALA A 309 0.96 -6.04 -30.28
N GLU A 310 2.24 -5.88 -30.63
CA GLU A 310 3.38 -6.35 -29.84
C GLU A 310 3.40 -5.76 -28.42
N VAL A 311 3.15 -4.44 -28.27
CA VAL A 311 3.10 -3.80 -26.95
C VAL A 311 1.97 -4.40 -26.11
N ARG A 312 0.80 -4.64 -26.68
CA ARG A 312 -0.35 -5.24 -25.97
C ARG A 312 -0.08 -6.69 -25.58
N GLU A 313 0.50 -7.47 -26.49
CA GLU A 313 0.86 -8.87 -26.25
C GLU A 313 1.87 -8.98 -25.10
N LYS A 314 2.93 -8.17 -25.11
CA LYS A 314 3.91 -8.12 -24.01
C LYS A 314 3.28 -7.82 -22.64
N ILE A 315 2.26 -6.94 -22.60
CA ILE A 315 1.54 -6.66 -21.36
C ILE A 315 0.75 -7.88 -20.91
N THR A 316 0.02 -8.51 -21.82
CA THR A 316 -0.76 -9.71 -21.52
C THR A 316 0.12 -10.85 -21.00
N ASP A 317 1.28 -11.06 -21.62
CA ASP A 317 2.18 -12.17 -21.28
C ASP A 317 2.95 -11.97 -19.99
N ARG A 318 3.40 -10.72 -19.74
CA ARG A 318 4.28 -10.41 -18.60
C ARG A 318 3.54 -9.88 -17.36
N MET A 319 2.29 -9.47 -17.51
CA MET A 319 1.47 -8.94 -16.42
C MET A 319 0.28 -9.84 -16.09
N THR A 320 0.48 -11.15 -16.14
CA THR A 320 -0.57 -12.15 -15.87
C THR A 320 -1.15 -12.05 -14.48
N PHE A 321 -0.39 -11.54 -13.49
CA PHE A 321 -0.81 -11.32 -12.11
C PHE A 321 -1.83 -10.18 -11.96
N VAL A 322 -1.93 -9.29 -12.94
CA VAL A 322 -2.96 -8.23 -13.06
C VAL A 322 -3.76 -8.35 -14.36
N GLY A 323 -3.87 -9.56 -14.91
CA GLY A 323 -4.60 -9.84 -16.15
C GLY A 323 -6.09 -9.47 -16.11
N TYR A 324 -6.60 -9.10 -14.95
CA TYR A 324 -7.96 -8.57 -14.77
C TYR A 324 -8.08 -7.08 -15.12
N ALA A 325 -6.97 -6.35 -15.18
CA ALA A 325 -6.98 -4.90 -15.41
C ALA A 325 -7.28 -4.56 -16.87
N PRO A 326 -8.26 -3.71 -17.18
CA PRO A 326 -8.51 -3.25 -18.53
C PRO A 326 -7.36 -2.37 -19.02
N VAL A 327 -7.05 -2.47 -20.33
CA VAL A 327 -5.97 -1.72 -20.97
C VAL A 327 -6.54 -0.63 -21.88
N VAL A 328 -6.31 0.64 -21.54
CA VAL A 328 -6.77 1.83 -22.27
C VAL A 328 -5.59 2.51 -22.94
N ALA A 329 -5.63 2.64 -24.27
CA ALA A 329 -4.60 3.33 -25.03
C ALA A 329 -4.98 4.80 -25.26
N THR A 330 -4.11 5.74 -24.86
CA THR A 330 -4.39 7.18 -24.85
C THR A 330 -3.20 8.02 -25.31
N CYS A 331 -3.48 9.28 -25.60
CA CYS A 331 -2.46 10.33 -25.69
C CYS A 331 -2.87 11.49 -24.77
N ALA A 332 -2.24 11.59 -23.61
CA ALA A 332 -2.53 12.66 -22.65
C ALA A 332 -2.26 14.07 -23.23
N LEU A 333 -1.29 14.19 -24.14
CA LEU A 333 -0.94 15.47 -24.77
C LEU A 333 -2.07 16.01 -25.64
N THR A 334 -2.65 15.16 -26.50
CA THR A 334 -3.73 15.55 -27.42
C THR A 334 -5.14 15.36 -26.85
N GLY A 335 -5.28 14.63 -25.74
CA GLY A 335 -6.57 14.27 -25.14
C GLY A 335 -7.24 13.06 -25.82
N LYS A 336 -6.60 12.44 -26.82
CA LYS A 336 -7.20 11.31 -27.55
C LYS A 336 -7.47 10.13 -26.63
N SER A 337 -8.73 9.70 -26.59
CA SER A 337 -9.23 8.55 -25.82
C SER A 337 -9.06 8.66 -24.28
N VAL A 338 -8.81 9.85 -23.73
CA VAL A 338 -8.67 10.04 -22.28
C VAL A 338 -10.01 9.80 -21.56
N HIS A 339 -11.14 10.17 -22.16
CA HIS A 339 -12.49 9.90 -21.62
C HIS A 339 -12.73 8.43 -21.28
N ARG A 340 -12.11 7.49 -22.02
CA ARG A 340 -12.24 6.05 -21.74
C ARG A 340 -11.60 5.61 -20.43
N ILE A 341 -10.76 6.46 -19.85
CA ILE A 341 -10.17 6.17 -18.53
C ILE A 341 -11.24 6.23 -17.46
N TRP A 342 -12.13 7.23 -17.52
CA TRP A 342 -13.24 7.35 -16.58
C TRP A 342 -14.16 6.14 -16.66
N GLU A 343 -14.57 5.75 -17.88
CA GLU A 343 -15.37 4.53 -18.10
C GLU A 343 -14.71 3.26 -17.51
N ALA A 344 -13.38 3.13 -17.69
CA ALA A 344 -12.64 1.99 -17.18
C ALA A 344 -12.48 2.02 -15.65
N VAL A 345 -12.35 3.21 -15.05
CA VAL A 345 -12.31 3.41 -13.59
C VAL A 345 -13.64 3.06 -12.97
N ASP A 346 -14.75 3.53 -13.56
CA ASP A 346 -16.10 3.26 -13.07
C ASP A 346 -16.39 1.75 -13.06
N VAL A 347 -16.12 1.07 -14.17
CA VAL A 347 -16.29 -0.39 -14.29
C VAL A 347 -15.42 -1.13 -13.26
N ALA A 348 -14.17 -0.69 -13.08
CA ALA A 348 -13.28 -1.30 -12.11
C ALA A 348 -13.77 -1.12 -10.67
N TYR A 349 -14.25 0.08 -10.33
CA TYR A 349 -14.77 0.39 -8.99
C TYR A 349 -16.12 -0.30 -8.72
N GLU A 350 -17.05 -0.30 -9.68
CA GLU A 350 -18.31 -1.03 -9.57
C GLU A 350 -18.06 -2.52 -9.28
N ASN A 351 -17.13 -3.13 -10.02
CA ASN A 351 -16.74 -4.52 -9.80
C ASN A 351 -15.99 -4.72 -8.48
N PHE A 352 -15.22 -3.73 -8.02
CA PHE A 352 -14.51 -3.75 -6.74
C PHE A 352 -15.48 -3.78 -5.56
N CYS A 353 -16.57 -3.04 -5.64
CA CYS A 353 -17.62 -2.98 -4.61
C CYS A 353 -18.77 -3.97 -4.86
N LYS A 354 -18.68 -4.79 -5.90
CA LYS A 354 -19.75 -5.70 -6.33
C LYS A 354 -20.10 -6.72 -5.27
N SER A 355 -21.41 -6.83 -4.98
CA SER A 355 -21.96 -7.88 -4.13
C SER A 355 -22.69 -8.92 -4.98
N ILE A 356 -22.27 -10.18 -4.89
CA ILE A 356 -22.85 -11.31 -5.61
C ILE A 356 -23.68 -12.12 -4.64
N PRO A 357 -24.99 -12.29 -4.90
CA PRO A 357 -25.87 -13.07 -4.03
C PRO A 357 -25.39 -14.51 -3.85
N THR A 358 -25.44 -15.00 -2.62
CA THR A 358 -24.97 -16.34 -2.25
C THR A 358 -25.66 -17.47 -3.04
N ASN A 359 -26.92 -17.31 -3.41
CA ASN A 359 -27.63 -18.29 -4.25
C ASN A 359 -27.02 -18.41 -5.65
N GLN A 360 -26.64 -17.29 -6.28
CA GLN A 360 -25.98 -17.29 -7.60
C GLN A 360 -24.60 -17.95 -7.53
N LEU A 361 -23.83 -17.66 -6.47
CA LEU A 361 -22.53 -18.29 -6.24
C LEU A 361 -22.66 -19.81 -6.07
N ASN A 362 -23.71 -20.30 -5.40
CA ASN A 362 -23.87 -21.74 -5.20
C ASN A 362 -24.46 -22.46 -6.42
N VAL A 363 -25.25 -21.80 -7.26
CA VAL A 363 -25.62 -22.31 -8.59
C VAL A 363 -24.36 -22.48 -9.45
N TRP A 364 -23.55 -21.43 -9.54
CA TRP A 364 -22.27 -21.47 -10.23
C TRP A 364 -21.33 -22.59 -9.70
N LEU A 365 -21.27 -22.76 -8.37
CA LEU A 365 -20.48 -23.84 -7.76
C LEU A 365 -21.01 -25.22 -8.15
N GLY A 366 -22.31 -25.37 -8.35
CA GLY A 366 -22.96 -26.58 -8.88
C GLY A 366 -22.44 -26.92 -10.26
N GLU A 367 -22.40 -25.95 -11.18
CA GLU A 367 -21.86 -26.11 -12.55
C GLU A 367 -20.38 -26.54 -12.57
N ILE A 368 -19.55 -25.96 -11.66
CA ILE A 368 -18.15 -26.36 -11.51
C ILE A 368 -18.02 -27.83 -11.09
N ARG A 369 -18.88 -28.30 -10.17
CA ARG A 369 -18.87 -29.72 -9.72
C ARG A 369 -19.29 -30.67 -10.82
N GLU A 370 -20.34 -30.33 -11.57
CA GLU A 370 -20.85 -31.13 -12.69
C GLU A 370 -19.86 -31.21 -13.84
N GLY A 371 -19.05 -30.15 -14.04
CA GLY A 371 -17.98 -30.10 -15.02
C GLY A 371 -16.80 -31.06 -14.74
N GLY A 372 -16.81 -31.79 -13.63
CA GLY A 372 -15.82 -32.82 -13.31
C GLY A 372 -14.45 -32.30 -12.87
N HIS A 373 -14.31 -31.00 -12.64
CA HIS A 373 -13.05 -30.37 -12.22
C HIS A 373 -12.82 -30.59 -10.73
N THR A 374 -12.17 -31.70 -10.37
CA THR A 374 -11.84 -32.04 -8.98
C THR A 374 -10.34 -32.24 -8.82
N VAL A 375 -9.83 -31.85 -7.63
CA VAL A 375 -8.44 -32.12 -7.24
C VAL A 375 -8.42 -33.34 -6.34
N SER A 376 -7.50 -34.27 -6.61
CA SER A 376 -7.31 -35.46 -5.79
C SER A 376 -5.82 -35.69 -5.50
N LYS A 377 -5.55 -36.19 -4.28
CA LYS A 377 -4.22 -36.65 -3.88
C LYS A 377 -4.34 -38.02 -3.24
N GLY A 378 -3.93 -39.05 -3.97
CA GLY A 378 -4.17 -40.44 -3.57
C GLY A 378 -5.66 -40.78 -3.54
N LYS A 379 -6.15 -41.25 -2.38
CA LYS A 379 -7.57 -41.56 -2.16
C LYS A 379 -8.43 -40.35 -1.72
N ALA A 380 -7.79 -39.22 -1.44
CA ALA A 380 -8.50 -38.03 -0.97
C ALA A 380 -8.94 -37.16 -2.16
N ILE A 381 -10.21 -36.81 -2.18
CA ILE A 381 -10.85 -35.97 -3.23
C ILE A 381 -11.33 -34.68 -2.59
N LEU A 382 -11.00 -33.54 -3.20
CA LEU A 382 -11.52 -32.24 -2.80
C LEU A 382 -13.03 -32.18 -3.13
N ARG A 383 -13.82 -31.80 -2.13
CA ARG A 383 -15.26 -31.56 -2.30
C ARG A 383 -15.57 -30.16 -1.80
N MET A 384 -16.02 -29.29 -2.69
CA MET A 384 -16.55 -27.98 -2.34
C MET A 384 -18.00 -28.11 -1.96
N LYS A 385 -18.38 -27.69 -0.77
CA LYS A 385 -19.74 -27.83 -0.22
C LYS A 385 -20.58 -26.59 -0.49
N TYR A 386 -19.96 -25.40 -0.33
CA TYR A 386 -20.66 -24.13 -0.33
C TYR A 386 -19.68 -23.00 -0.60
N VAL A 387 -20.16 -21.88 -1.18
CA VAL A 387 -19.40 -20.66 -1.35
C VAL A 387 -20.25 -19.45 -0.99
N THR A 388 -19.64 -18.46 -0.37
CA THR A 388 -20.28 -17.17 -0.08
C THR A 388 -19.26 -16.04 -0.24
N GLN A 389 -19.75 -14.87 -0.60
CA GLN A 389 -18.95 -13.65 -0.54
C GLN A 389 -18.95 -13.13 0.89
N THR A 390 -17.76 -12.89 1.45
CA THR A 390 -17.58 -12.48 2.85
C THR A 390 -17.10 -11.04 3.00
N ALA A 391 -16.68 -10.40 1.91
CA ALA A 391 -16.36 -8.98 1.85
C ALA A 391 -16.50 -8.42 0.43
N THR A 392 -16.61 -7.11 0.34
CA THR A 392 -16.46 -6.28 -0.86
C THR A 392 -15.23 -5.39 -0.71
N CYS A 393 -14.81 -4.70 -1.76
CA CYS A 393 -13.73 -3.71 -1.78
C CYS A 393 -12.38 -4.21 -1.20
N PRO A 394 -11.79 -5.30 -1.73
CA PRO A 394 -12.15 -6.12 -2.88
C PRO A 394 -13.07 -7.29 -2.56
N PRO A 395 -13.72 -7.89 -3.59
CA PRO A 395 -14.55 -9.08 -3.41
C PRO A 395 -13.77 -10.24 -2.81
N GLN A 396 -14.25 -10.76 -1.67
CA GLN A 396 -13.67 -11.92 -1.01
C GLN A 396 -14.67 -13.08 -0.98
N PHE A 397 -14.26 -14.23 -1.52
CA PHE A 397 -15.08 -15.44 -1.55
C PHE A 397 -14.53 -16.49 -0.60
N THR A 398 -15.38 -16.99 0.28
CA THR A 398 -15.03 -18.08 1.20
C THR A 398 -15.67 -19.37 0.72
N PHE A 399 -14.84 -20.33 0.35
CA PHE A 399 -15.22 -21.67 -0.06
C PHE A 399 -15.17 -22.62 1.13
N PHE A 400 -16.27 -23.29 1.39
CA PHE A 400 -16.33 -24.32 2.42
C PHE A 400 -16.08 -25.69 1.79
N VAL A 401 -14.98 -26.32 2.18
CA VAL A 401 -14.47 -27.55 1.58
C VAL A 401 -14.22 -28.63 2.65
N ASN A 402 -14.13 -29.90 2.23
CA ASN A 402 -13.78 -30.98 3.14
C ASN A 402 -12.29 -31.00 3.49
N ARG A 403 -11.41 -30.61 2.57
CA ARG A 403 -9.95 -30.69 2.68
C ARG A 403 -9.30 -29.45 2.05
N PRO A 404 -9.10 -28.35 2.81
CA PRO A 404 -8.45 -27.15 2.33
C PRO A 404 -7.00 -27.39 1.84
N ASP A 405 -6.31 -28.37 2.45
CA ASP A 405 -4.95 -28.76 2.11
C ASP A 405 -4.77 -29.39 0.71
N LEU A 406 -5.86 -29.70 0.02
CA LEU A 406 -5.85 -30.18 -1.38
C LEU A 406 -5.95 -29.05 -2.39
N VAL A 407 -6.29 -27.84 -1.97
CA VAL A 407 -6.35 -26.68 -2.89
C VAL A 407 -4.93 -26.24 -3.18
N ASN A 408 -4.55 -26.28 -4.45
CA ASN A 408 -3.27 -25.80 -4.95
C ASN A 408 -3.46 -24.55 -5.80
N ASP A 409 -2.37 -23.83 -6.07
CA ASP A 409 -2.38 -22.57 -6.82
C ASP A 409 -3.03 -22.70 -8.20
N ASN A 410 -2.87 -23.85 -8.86
CA ASN A 410 -3.48 -24.08 -10.17
C ASN A 410 -5.00 -24.16 -10.09
N TYR A 411 -5.50 -24.79 -9.02
CA TYR A 411 -6.94 -24.92 -8.83
C TYR A 411 -7.55 -23.60 -8.37
N GLU A 412 -6.84 -22.83 -7.55
CA GLU A 412 -7.22 -21.49 -7.16
C GLU A 412 -7.33 -20.58 -8.38
N ARG A 413 -6.31 -20.54 -9.25
CA ARG A 413 -6.35 -19.81 -10.53
C ARG A 413 -7.48 -20.28 -11.45
N PHE A 414 -7.77 -21.56 -11.48
CA PHE A 414 -8.91 -22.09 -12.24
C PHE A 414 -10.23 -21.51 -11.71
N LEU A 415 -10.46 -21.53 -10.40
CA LEU A 415 -11.66 -20.96 -9.78
C LEU A 415 -11.78 -19.46 -10.02
N GLU A 416 -10.67 -18.74 -9.89
CA GLU A 416 -10.61 -17.30 -10.16
C GLU A 416 -11.04 -16.99 -11.60
N ASN A 417 -10.44 -17.67 -12.57
CA ASN A 417 -10.77 -17.48 -13.99
C ASN A 417 -12.25 -17.78 -14.28
N ARG A 418 -12.82 -18.80 -13.61
CA ARG A 418 -14.23 -19.15 -13.75
C ARG A 418 -15.14 -18.08 -13.11
N LEU A 419 -14.78 -17.56 -11.92
CA LEU A 419 -15.53 -16.47 -11.27
C LEU A 419 -15.54 -15.23 -12.17
N ARG A 420 -14.38 -14.82 -12.68
CA ARG A 420 -14.25 -13.66 -13.58
C ARG A 420 -15.10 -13.79 -14.82
N LYS A 421 -15.14 -14.99 -15.42
CA LYS A 421 -15.92 -15.25 -16.62
C LYS A 421 -17.45 -15.22 -16.36
N SER A 422 -17.88 -15.68 -15.18
CA SER A 422 -19.31 -15.79 -14.87
C SER A 422 -19.92 -14.50 -14.29
N PHE A 423 -19.13 -13.68 -13.59
CA PHE A 423 -19.64 -12.54 -12.85
C PHE A 423 -19.10 -11.18 -13.29
N ASP A 424 -18.29 -11.15 -14.38
CA ASP A 424 -17.63 -9.94 -14.85
C ASP A 424 -16.97 -9.17 -13.69
N LEU A 425 -15.77 -9.56 -13.35
CA LEU A 425 -14.95 -8.95 -12.31
C LEU A 425 -13.73 -8.24 -12.94
N THR A 426 -13.97 -7.56 -14.08
CA THR A 426 -12.97 -6.76 -14.78
C THR A 426 -12.50 -5.60 -13.91
N GLY A 427 -11.20 -5.35 -13.88
CA GLY A 427 -10.59 -4.25 -13.16
C GLY A 427 -10.40 -4.49 -11.65
N THR A 428 -10.92 -5.59 -11.08
CA THR A 428 -10.84 -5.84 -9.64
C THR A 428 -10.07 -7.11 -9.29
N PRO A 429 -9.22 -7.09 -8.24
CA PRO A 429 -8.65 -8.30 -7.67
C PRO A 429 -9.73 -9.14 -6.95
N ILE A 430 -9.43 -10.42 -6.75
CA ILE A 430 -10.31 -11.35 -6.03
C ILE A 430 -9.54 -11.99 -4.88
N ARG A 431 -10.15 -12.05 -3.71
CA ARG A 431 -9.65 -12.84 -2.58
C ARG A 431 -10.41 -14.15 -2.47
N MET A 432 -9.67 -15.25 -2.31
CA MET A 432 -10.29 -16.55 -2.04
C MET A 432 -9.78 -17.10 -0.71
N LYS A 433 -10.69 -17.62 0.09
CA LYS A 433 -10.39 -18.31 1.35
C LYS A 433 -11.04 -19.69 1.33
N PHE A 434 -10.30 -20.69 1.79
CA PHE A 434 -10.79 -22.06 1.89
C PHE A 434 -10.88 -22.49 3.34
N LYS A 435 -12.11 -22.75 3.81
CA LYS A 435 -12.37 -23.16 5.18
C LYS A 435 -12.88 -24.60 5.23
N LYS A 436 -12.39 -25.37 6.20
CA LYS A 436 -12.92 -26.70 6.44
C LYS A 436 -14.36 -26.61 6.98
N LYS A 437 -15.24 -27.39 6.39
CA LYS A 437 -16.59 -27.62 6.89
C LYS A 437 -16.80 -29.13 7.00
N ASP A 438 -17.11 -29.60 8.18
CA ASP A 438 -17.44 -31.00 8.45
C ASP A 438 -18.78 -31.39 7.82
#